data_fcf117f0f2b102edac8b1babb3409340
#
_entry.id   fcf117f0f2b102edac8b1babb3409340
#
_cell.length_a   1.000
_cell.length_b   1.000
_cell.length_c   1.000
_cell.angle_alpha   90.00
_cell.angle_beta   90.00
_cell.angle_gamma   90.00
#
_symmetry.space_group_name_H-M   'P 1'
#
loop_
_entity.id
_entity.type
_entity.pdbx_description
1 polymer ?
#
loop_
_entity_poly.entity_id
_entity_poly.type
_entity_poly.pdbx_seq_one_letter_code
_entity_poly.pdbx_strand_id
1 'polypeptide(L)'
;MQTSSAQPLDRFARQRILPGFGLGSQNALEAARVLVIGAGGLGSTSIPSLAAAGIGTIGVIDDDTVEASNLHRQLIHTVTDVGSAKTASAAATIRALNPEATIIEHGERLSSHNALTIFADYDLVLDGSDNFPTRYLANDAAILAGLPVVWGAVSQFGGQVGVAWAGRGPHYRDLFPTPAPVGSALSCAEGGVFPTTVAVVGALMANEALKILTGIGQPLLGRVVIFDALTAGFRELRYEPDPEGVPITELIDYNAFCGVIPMTNEPNTADGASASGATSITAPELAAELASTAGTDGEPLLIDVREPWEAELASIPNATLIPLGTLAGALDRLDRTDEIVVYCHHGVRSATALSILRANGFDHSRHLEGGIDAWASLVDPTMAHY
;
A
#
# COMPACT_ATOMS: atom_id res chain seq x y z
N MET A 1 -58.22 -6.44 5.95
CA MET A 1 -56.80 -6.63 5.57
C MET A 1 -55.96 -5.69 6.43
N GLN A 2 -55.38 -6.21 7.52
CA GLN A 2 -54.43 -5.46 8.32
C GLN A 2 -53.12 -5.42 7.54
N THR A 3 -52.72 -4.24 7.10
CA THR A 3 -51.37 -3.99 6.60
C THR A 3 -50.43 -4.16 7.79
N SER A 4 -49.73 -5.28 7.82
CA SER A 4 -48.59 -5.49 8.72
C SER A 4 -47.54 -4.39 8.42
N SER A 5 -47.54 -3.35 9.24
CA SER A 5 -46.40 -2.42 9.27
C SER A 5 -45.21 -3.21 9.75
N ALA A 6 -44.32 -3.56 8.83
CA ALA A 6 -43.04 -4.15 9.19
C ALA A 6 -42.38 -3.22 10.24
N GLN A 7 -42.14 -3.72 11.45
CA GLN A 7 -41.37 -2.97 12.43
C GLN A 7 -40.04 -2.57 11.81
N PRO A 8 -39.61 -1.33 12.00
CA PRO A 8 -38.28 -0.93 11.53
C PRO A 8 -37.22 -1.95 12.03
N LEU A 9 -36.40 -2.46 11.14
CA LEU A 9 -35.32 -3.35 11.50
C LEU A 9 -34.36 -2.60 12.44
N ASP A 10 -34.38 -2.94 13.72
CA ASP A 10 -33.43 -2.41 14.70
C ASP A 10 -32.09 -3.11 14.53
N ARG A 11 -31.33 -2.68 13.49
CA ARG A 11 -30.06 -3.30 13.11
C ARG A 11 -28.99 -3.18 14.20
N PHE A 12 -29.08 -2.17 15.06
CA PHE A 12 -28.09 -1.88 16.10
C PHE A 12 -28.50 -2.40 17.49
N ALA A 13 -29.61 -3.14 17.62
CA ALA A 13 -30.09 -3.63 18.90
C ALA A 13 -29.01 -4.42 19.68
N ARG A 14 -28.27 -5.28 18.99
CA ARG A 14 -27.21 -6.10 19.61
C ARG A 14 -26.00 -5.30 20.04
N GLN A 15 -25.71 -4.20 19.41
CA GLN A 15 -24.63 -3.27 19.73
C GLN A 15 -25.02 -2.37 20.91
N ARG A 16 -26.26 -1.84 20.90
CA ARG A 16 -26.76 -0.94 21.94
C ARG A 16 -26.92 -1.57 23.31
N ILE A 17 -27.14 -2.87 23.40
CA ILE A 17 -27.26 -3.58 24.70
C ILE A 17 -25.90 -3.91 25.34
N LEU A 18 -24.78 -3.62 24.69
CA LEU A 18 -23.45 -3.84 25.28
C LEU A 18 -23.26 -2.92 26.50
N PRO A 19 -22.69 -3.43 27.61
CA PRO A 19 -22.37 -2.62 28.76
C PRO A 19 -21.49 -1.43 28.41
N GLY A 20 -21.92 -0.22 28.77
CA GLY A 20 -21.19 1.03 28.49
C GLY A 20 -21.39 1.60 27.09
N PHE A 21 -22.06 0.89 26.15
CA PHE A 21 -22.31 1.39 24.81
C PHE A 21 -23.59 2.24 24.75
N GLY A 22 -24.76 1.64 24.81
CA GLY A 22 -26.06 2.33 24.87
C GLY A 22 -26.41 3.18 23.63
N LEU A 23 -27.41 4.01 23.75
CA LEU A 23 -27.87 4.93 22.69
C LEU A 23 -26.86 6.06 22.43
N GLY A 24 -26.16 6.54 23.46
CA GLY A 24 -25.19 7.64 23.30
C GLY A 24 -24.08 7.29 22.35
N SER A 25 -23.51 6.11 22.49
CA SER A 25 -22.45 5.63 21.58
C SER A 25 -22.97 5.39 20.17
N GLN A 26 -24.20 4.84 20.04
CA GLN A 26 -24.81 4.66 18.73
C GLN A 26 -25.02 6.00 18.02
N ASN A 27 -25.58 7.00 18.70
CA ASN A 27 -25.76 8.33 18.13
C ASN A 27 -24.43 8.99 17.76
N ALA A 28 -23.36 8.75 18.54
CA ALA A 28 -22.03 9.24 18.21
C ALA A 28 -21.50 8.63 16.91
N LEU A 29 -21.71 7.33 16.68
CA LEU A 29 -21.34 6.68 15.43
C LEU A 29 -22.16 7.21 14.24
N GLU A 30 -23.48 7.38 14.42
CA GLU A 30 -24.37 7.89 13.36
C GLU A 30 -24.06 9.35 12.98
N ALA A 31 -23.52 10.14 13.90
CA ALA A 31 -23.09 11.50 13.64
C ALA A 31 -21.66 11.57 13.05
N ALA A 32 -20.86 10.53 13.23
CA ALA A 32 -19.45 10.53 12.88
C ALA A 32 -19.20 10.51 11.36
N ARG A 33 -18.11 11.16 10.97
CA ARG A 33 -17.60 11.24 9.60
C ARG A 33 -16.20 10.64 9.57
N VAL A 34 -16.01 9.52 8.88
CA VAL A 34 -14.76 8.77 8.84
C VAL A 34 -14.21 8.72 7.41
N LEU A 35 -12.98 9.14 7.22
CA LEU A 35 -12.24 8.96 5.96
C LEU A 35 -11.44 7.66 6.01
N VAL A 36 -11.55 6.84 4.98
CA VAL A 36 -10.70 5.67 4.79
C VAL A 36 -9.81 5.89 3.56
N ILE A 37 -8.50 5.89 3.78
CA ILE A 37 -7.50 5.96 2.73
C ILE A 37 -7.22 4.54 2.28
N GLY A 38 -7.56 4.24 1.02
CA GLY A 38 -7.41 2.92 0.40
C GLY A 38 -8.62 2.01 0.58
N ALA A 39 -9.24 1.60 -0.52
CA ALA A 39 -10.23 0.53 -0.60
C ALA A 39 -9.59 -0.82 -0.94
N GLY A 40 -8.28 -0.96 -0.67
CA GLY A 40 -7.49 -2.17 -0.85
C GLY A 40 -7.75 -3.22 0.24
N GLY A 41 -6.72 -3.98 0.61
CA GLY A 41 -6.85 -5.08 1.57
C GLY A 41 -7.37 -4.66 2.94
N LEU A 42 -6.76 -3.66 3.57
CA LEU A 42 -7.16 -3.18 4.91
C LEU A 42 -8.55 -2.50 4.87
N GLY A 43 -8.78 -1.67 3.84
CA GLY A 43 -10.08 -1.04 3.59
C GLY A 43 -11.19 -2.06 3.40
N SER A 44 -10.91 -3.19 2.76
CA SER A 44 -11.88 -4.26 2.49
C SER A 44 -12.53 -4.86 3.74
N THR A 45 -11.87 -4.76 4.88
CA THR A 45 -12.44 -5.23 6.15
C THR A 45 -12.90 -4.07 7.02
N SER A 46 -12.15 -2.97 7.06
CA SER A 46 -12.49 -1.83 7.89
C SER A 46 -13.75 -1.10 7.40
N ILE A 47 -13.86 -0.84 6.09
CA ILE A 47 -15.00 -0.12 5.51
C ILE A 47 -16.34 -0.82 5.80
N PRO A 48 -16.55 -2.11 5.47
CA PRO A 48 -17.82 -2.76 5.76
C PRO A 48 -18.08 -2.89 7.26
N SER A 49 -17.05 -3.02 8.10
CA SER A 49 -17.18 -3.05 9.56
C SER A 49 -17.72 -1.73 10.10
N LEU A 50 -17.21 -0.59 9.62
CA LEU A 50 -17.66 0.74 9.98
C LEU A 50 -19.11 1.00 9.52
N ALA A 51 -19.42 0.62 8.28
CA ALA A 51 -20.77 0.76 7.72
C ALA A 51 -21.79 -0.06 8.51
N ALA A 52 -21.46 -1.31 8.84
CA ALA A 52 -22.30 -2.20 9.63
C ALA A 52 -22.49 -1.72 11.07
N ALA A 53 -21.47 -1.07 11.67
CA ALA A 53 -21.58 -0.46 13.00
C ALA A 53 -22.42 0.82 13.05
N GLY A 54 -22.74 1.42 11.91
CA GLY A 54 -23.62 2.59 11.82
C GLY A 54 -22.89 3.92 11.77
N ILE A 55 -21.68 3.97 11.19
CA ILE A 55 -21.04 5.26 10.89
C ILE A 55 -21.91 6.03 9.89
N GLY A 56 -22.23 7.28 10.22
CA GLY A 56 -23.15 8.09 9.43
C GLY A 56 -22.59 8.58 8.10
N THR A 57 -21.30 8.92 8.06
CA THR A 57 -20.61 9.30 6.81
C THR A 57 -19.30 8.56 6.67
N ILE A 58 -19.10 7.89 5.54
CA ILE A 58 -17.83 7.21 5.19
C ILE A 58 -17.31 7.81 3.89
N GLY A 59 -16.17 8.48 3.97
CA GLY A 59 -15.38 8.86 2.80
C GLY A 59 -14.43 7.72 2.43
N VAL A 60 -14.28 7.45 1.16
CA VAL A 60 -13.30 6.47 0.64
C VAL A 60 -12.47 7.16 -0.41
N ILE A 61 -11.15 7.23 -0.20
CA ILE A 61 -10.21 7.78 -1.18
C ILE A 61 -9.32 6.68 -1.73
N ASP A 62 -9.39 6.47 -3.05
CA ASP A 62 -8.61 5.48 -3.80
C ASP A 62 -8.67 5.83 -5.29
N ASP A 63 -7.54 5.82 -5.98
CA ASP A 63 -7.44 6.14 -7.41
C ASP A 63 -7.34 4.89 -8.31
N ASP A 64 -7.35 3.69 -7.72
CA ASP A 64 -7.19 2.43 -8.44
C ASP A 64 -8.51 1.85 -8.97
N THR A 65 -8.35 0.88 -9.87
CA THR A 65 -9.41 -0.03 -10.31
C THR A 65 -9.27 -1.40 -9.66
N VAL A 66 -10.37 -2.14 -9.61
CA VAL A 66 -10.39 -3.52 -9.11
C VAL A 66 -9.73 -4.46 -10.12
N GLU A 67 -8.74 -5.22 -9.68
CA GLU A 67 -8.06 -6.24 -10.48
C GLU A 67 -8.38 -7.65 -9.96
N ALA A 68 -8.31 -8.64 -10.84
CA ALA A 68 -8.53 -10.04 -10.46
C ALA A 68 -7.51 -10.51 -9.39
N SER A 69 -6.26 -10.05 -9.47
CA SER A 69 -5.17 -10.28 -8.52
C SER A 69 -5.46 -9.75 -7.11
N ASN A 70 -6.43 -8.82 -6.97
CA ASN A 70 -6.80 -8.24 -5.69
C ASN A 70 -7.80 -9.10 -4.91
N LEU A 71 -8.63 -9.89 -5.59
CA LEU A 71 -9.82 -10.54 -5.01
C LEU A 71 -9.53 -11.53 -3.89
N HIS A 72 -8.32 -12.11 -3.84
CA HIS A 72 -7.94 -13.04 -2.78
C HIS A 72 -7.85 -12.37 -1.39
N ARG A 73 -7.72 -11.03 -1.31
CA ARG A 73 -7.56 -10.27 -0.07
C ARG A 73 -8.43 -9.02 0.06
N GLN A 74 -9.01 -8.55 -1.03
CA GLN A 74 -9.86 -7.35 -1.07
C GLN A 74 -11.34 -7.75 -1.13
N LEU A 75 -11.85 -8.31 -0.01
CA LEU A 75 -13.16 -8.96 0.07
C LEU A 75 -14.38 -8.03 -0.11
N ILE A 76 -14.16 -6.72 -0.14
CA ILE A 76 -15.22 -5.73 -0.43
C ILE A 76 -15.59 -5.72 -1.92
N HIS A 77 -14.70 -6.21 -2.77
CA HIS A 77 -14.86 -6.29 -4.22
C HIS A 77 -15.22 -7.71 -4.66
N THR A 78 -15.92 -7.82 -5.78
CA THR A 78 -16.35 -9.10 -6.37
C THR A 78 -15.79 -9.27 -7.78
N VAL A 79 -15.91 -10.46 -8.34
CA VAL A 79 -15.49 -10.73 -9.74
C VAL A 79 -16.19 -9.80 -10.74
N THR A 80 -17.43 -9.39 -10.45
CA THR A 80 -18.19 -8.48 -11.32
C THR A 80 -17.71 -7.05 -11.27
N ASP A 81 -16.87 -6.70 -10.27
CA ASP A 81 -16.33 -5.35 -10.10
C ASP A 81 -14.99 -5.16 -10.82
N VAL A 82 -14.38 -6.22 -11.37
CA VAL A 82 -13.10 -6.13 -12.07
C VAL A 82 -13.16 -5.10 -13.19
N GLY A 83 -12.21 -4.15 -13.18
CA GLY A 83 -12.16 -3.00 -14.08
C GLY A 83 -12.94 -1.76 -13.60
N SER A 84 -13.75 -1.87 -12.55
CA SER A 84 -14.43 -0.73 -11.93
C SER A 84 -13.53 0.02 -10.96
N ALA A 85 -13.80 1.31 -10.71
CA ALA A 85 -13.12 2.06 -9.67
C ALA A 85 -13.34 1.40 -8.29
N LYS A 86 -12.28 1.27 -7.48
CA LYS A 86 -12.38 0.68 -6.13
C LYS A 86 -13.34 1.45 -5.24
N THR A 87 -13.38 2.78 -5.34
CA THR A 87 -14.32 3.64 -4.61
C THR A 87 -15.76 3.32 -4.94
N ALA A 88 -16.10 3.15 -6.21
CA ALA A 88 -17.47 2.83 -6.65
C ALA A 88 -17.92 1.44 -6.18
N SER A 89 -17.07 0.43 -6.27
CA SER A 89 -17.32 -0.92 -5.75
C SER A 89 -17.51 -0.90 -4.22
N ALA A 90 -16.64 -0.21 -3.48
CA ALA A 90 -16.77 -0.03 -2.04
C ALA A 90 -18.10 0.66 -1.68
N ALA A 91 -18.47 1.72 -2.40
CA ALA A 91 -19.72 2.45 -2.19
C ALA A 91 -20.95 1.55 -2.40
N ALA A 92 -20.93 0.69 -3.42
CA ALA A 92 -22.01 -0.28 -3.64
C ALA A 92 -22.16 -1.25 -2.47
N THR A 93 -21.04 -1.78 -1.95
CA THR A 93 -21.03 -2.66 -0.78
C THR A 93 -21.55 -1.96 0.47
N ILE A 94 -21.12 -0.72 0.74
CA ILE A 94 -21.60 0.06 1.90
C ILE A 94 -23.13 0.28 1.80
N ARG A 95 -23.64 0.70 0.65
CA ARG A 95 -25.09 0.91 0.43
C ARG A 95 -25.89 -0.37 0.65
N ALA A 96 -25.36 -1.52 0.28
CA ALA A 96 -25.99 -2.82 0.52
C ALA A 96 -26.01 -3.18 2.02
N LEU A 97 -24.96 -2.84 2.77
CA LEU A 97 -24.83 -3.12 4.20
C LEU A 97 -25.63 -2.10 5.05
N ASN A 98 -25.52 -0.82 4.73
CA ASN A 98 -26.17 0.26 5.47
C ASN A 98 -26.67 1.34 4.49
N PRO A 99 -27.92 1.25 4.00
CA PRO A 99 -28.48 2.23 3.07
C PRO A 99 -28.68 3.63 3.68
N GLU A 100 -28.57 3.79 5.00
CA GLU A 100 -28.69 5.07 5.71
C GLU A 100 -27.36 5.81 5.77
N ALA A 101 -26.23 5.13 5.57
CA ALA A 101 -24.92 5.76 5.56
C ALA A 101 -24.72 6.65 4.33
N THR A 102 -24.19 7.84 4.54
CA THR A 102 -23.72 8.72 3.46
C THR A 102 -22.32 8.27 3.02
N ILE A 103 -22.15 8.10 1.70
CA ILE A 103 -20.86 7.69 1.13
C ILE A 103 -20.34 8.81 0.26
N ILE A 104 -19.08 9.18 0.49
CA ILE A 104 -18.34 10.16 -0.31
C ILE A 104 -17.20 9.44 -1.00
N GLU A 105 -17.27 9.38 -2.34
CA GLU A 105 -16.28 8.74 -3.18
C GLU A 105 -15.25 9.78 -3.64
N HIS A 106 -13.99 9.64 -3.21
CA HIS A 106 -12.86 10.43 -3.69
C HIS A 106 -12.06 9.56 -4.65
N GLY A 107 -12.42 9.57 -5.93
CA GLY A 107 -11.75 8.82 -6.99
C GLY A 107 -10.45 9.51 -7.45
N GLU A 108 -9.62 9.89 -6.51
CA GLU A 108 -8.38 10.62 -6.73
C GLU A 108 -7.30 10.17 -5.74
N ARG A 109 -6.04 10.42 -6.11
CA ARG A 109 -4.91 10.12 -5.23
C ARG A 109 -4.79 11.16 -4.13
N LEU A 110 -4.59 10.70 -2.88
CA LEU A 110 -4.24 11.59 -1.78
C LEU A 110 -2.87 12.22 -2.03
N SER A 111 -2.80 13.53 -1.92
CA SER A 111 -1.61 14.34 -2.18
C SER A 111 -1.49 15.51 -1.21
N SER A 112 -0.32 16.15 -1.15
CA SER A 112 -0.13 17.36 -0.34
C SER A 112 -1.04 18.52 -0.77
N HIS A 113 -1.61 18.49 -1.99
CA HIS A 113 -2.49 19.53 -2.49
C HIS A 113 -3.94 19.39 -2.05
N ASN A 114 -4.43 18.16 -1.84
CA ASN A 114 -5.83 17.91 -1.52
C ASN A 114 -6.07 17.43 -0.08
N ALA A 115 -5.04 16.91 0.61
CA ALA A 115 -5.19 16.25 1.91
C ALA A 115 -5.87 17.11 2.97
N LEU A 116 -5.43 18.35 3.18
CA LEU A 116 -6.01 19.23 4.20
C LEU A 116 -7.46 19.61 3.89
N THR A 117 -7.78 19.84 2.61
CA THR A 117 -9.16 20.14 2.18
C THR A 117 -10.08 18.97 2.42
N ILE A 118 -9.63 17.74 2.09
CA ILE A 118 -10.42 16.52 2.29
C ILE A 118 -10.57 16.24 3.79
N PHE A 119 -9.49 16.31 4.57
CA PHE A 119 -9.50 15.98 5.99
C PHE A 119 -10.40 16.90 6.81
N ALA A 120 -10.57 18.16 6.40
CA ALA A 120 -11.45 19.12 7.09
C ALA A 120 -12.92 18.67 7.19
N ASP A 121 -13.35 17.75 6.36
CA ASP A 121 -14.71 17.23 6.34
C ASP A 121 -14.92 15.99 7.22
N TYR A 122 -13.92 15.53 7.96
CA TYR A 122 -13.97 14.27 8.73
C TYR A 122 -13.54 14.45 10.19
N ASP A 123 -13.96 13.50 11.03
CA ASP A 123 -13.66 13.46 12.46
C ASP A 123 -12.50 12.50 12.78
N LEU A 124 -12.22 11.55 11.87
CA LEU A 124 -11.23 10.51 12.03
C LEU A 124 -10.79 9.99 10.67
N VAL A 125 -9.51 9.62 10.56
CA VAL A 125 -8.92 9.03 9.37
C VAL A 125 -8.46 7.60 9.67
N LEU A 126 -8.77 6.64 8.77
CA LEU A 126 -8.15 5.33 8.71
C LEU A 126 -7.14 5.31 7.55
N ASP A 127 -5.88 5.05 7.86
CA ASP A 127 -4.85 4.87 6.85
C ASP A 127 -4.63 3.38 6.57
N GLY A 128 -5.24 2.91 5.47
CA GLY A 128 -5.08 1.58 4.92
C GLY A 128 -4.15 1.53 3.71
N SER A 129 -3.32 2.55 3.50
CA SER A 129 -2.36 2.61 2.40
C SER A 129 -1.24 1.58 2.57
N ASP A 130 -0.66 1.17 1.44
CA ASP A 130 0.42 0.18 1.37
C ASP A 130 1.78 0.79 1.04
N ASN A 131 1.88 2.12 1.03
CA ASN A 131 3.11 2.83 0.68
C ASN A 131 3.48 3.92 1.70
N PHE A 132 4.77 4.15 1.87
CA PHE A 132 5.30 5.11 2.83
C PHE A 132 4.92 6.57 2.53
N PRO A 133 5.00 7.08 1.27
CA PRO A 133 4.61 8.47 0.99
C PRO A 133 3.21 8.82 1.48
N THR A 134 2.22 7.98 1.17
CA THR A 134 0.83 8.20 1.62
C THR A 134 0.71 8.14 3.15
N ARG A 135 1.43 7.23 3.81
CA ARG A 135 1.40 7.07 5.26
C ARG A 135 1.96 8.28 6.01
N TYR A 136 3.12 8.81 5.57
CA TYR A 136 3.67 10.04 6.14
C TYR A 136 2.78 11.24 5.86
N LEU A 137 2.25 11.36 4.64
CA LEU A 137 1.29 12.40 4.28
C LEU A 137 0.03 12.35 5.16
N ALA A 138 -0.56 11.16 5.34
CA ALA A 138 -1.76 11.00 6.16
C ALA A 138 -1.53 11.40 7.62
N ASN A 139 -0.39 11.00 8.21
CA ASN A 139 -0.01 11.41 9.55
C ASN A 139 0.14 12.92 9.66
N ASP A 140 0.90 13.54 8.76
CA ASP A 140 1.22 14.97 8.84
C ASP A 140 -0.02 15.84 8.57
N ALA A 141 -0.84 15.46 7.59
CA ALA A 141 -2.11 16.14 7.32
C ALA A 141 -3.07 16.06 8.52
N ALA A 142 -3.13 14.91 9.18
CA ALA A 142 -3.97 14.75 10.38
C ALA A 142 -3.46 15.57 11.56
N ILE A 143 -2.14 15.69 11.75
CA ILE A 143 -1.57 16.58 12.77
C ILE A 143 -2.00 18.03 12.53
N LEU A 144 -1.87 18.51 11.29
CA LEU A 144 -2.26 19.88 10.92
C LEU A 144 -3.77 20.11 11.01
N ALA A 145 -4.57 19.08 10.74
CA ALA A 145 -6.03 19.13 10.88
C ALA A 145 -6.53 18.87 12.32
N GLY A 146 -5.66 18.43 13.24
CA GLY A 146 -6.02 18.08 14.62
C GLY A 146 -6.79 16.77 14.75
N LEU A 147 -6.71 15.86 13.76
CA LEU A 147 -7.49 14.63 13.68
C LEU A 147 -6.71 13.41 14.21
N PRO A 148 -7.42 12.41 14.78
CA PRO A 148 -6.84 11.10 15.02
C PRO A 148 -6.68 10.32 13.72
N VAL A 149 -5.58 9.55 13.61
CA VAL A 149 -5.35 8.57 12.56
C VAL A 149 -5.26 7.18 13.17
N VAL A 150 -6.04 6.25 12.66
CA VAL A 150 -5.82 4.82 12.87
C VAL A 150 -5.06 4.30 11.65
N TRP A 151 -3.83 3.87 11.86
CA TRP A 151 -3.00 3.35 10.78
C TRP A 151 -2.82 1.83 10.89
N GLY A 152 -2.76 1.18 9.74
CA GLY A 152 -2.48 -0.24 9.62
C GLY A 152 -1.35 -0.51 8.63
N ALA A 153 -0.58 -1.55 8.88
CA ALA A 153 0.43 -2.05 7.96
C ALA A 153 0.41 -3.57 7.92
N VAL A 154 0.62 -4.13 6.74
CA VAL A 154 0.73 -5.58 6.55
C VAL A 154 1.89 -5.89 5.62
N SER A 155 2.56 -6.99 5.87
CA SER A 155 3.60 -7.55 5.00
C SER A 155 3.66 -9.05 5.24
N GLN A 156 3.56 -9.82 4.17
CA GLN A 156 3.59 -11.27 4.20
C GLN A 156 2.62 -11.87 5.25
N PHE A 157 3.12 -12.38 6.36
CA PHE A 157 2.34 -12.98 7.45
C PHE A 157 2.19 -12.07 8.66
N GLY A 158 2.79 -10.87 8.63
CA GLY A 158 2.79 -9.91 9.72
C GLY A 158 1.85 -8.74 9.51
N GLY A 159 1.30 -8.21 10.61
CA GLY A 159 0.49 -7.01 10.58
C GLY A 159 0.70 -6.12 11.80
N GLN A 160 0.43 -4.83 11.65
CA GLN A 160 0.57 -3.82 12.70
C GLN A 160 -0.62 -2.88 12.67
N VAL A 161 -1.05 -2.44 13.85
CA VAL A 161 -2.08 -1.40 14.02
C VAL A 161 -1.67 -0.46 15.15
N GLY A 162 -1.84 0.82 14.93
CA GLY A 162 -1.63 1.85 15.93
C GLY A 162 -2.55 3.05 15.73
N VAL A 163 -2.55 3.94 16.72
CA VAL A 163 -3.28 5.21 16.69
C VAL A 163 -2.29 6.35 16.86
N ALA A 164 -2.37 7.33 15.97
CA ALA A 164 -1.64 8.59 16.05
C ALA A 164 -2.64 9.72 16.33
N TRP A 165 -2.38 10.55 17.36
CA TRP A 165 -3.24 11.69 17.68
C TRP A 165 -2.44 12.80 18.35
N ALA A 166 -1.89 13.70 17.56
CA ALA A 166 -1.12 14.82 18.06
C ALA A 166 -1.89 15.66 19.07
N GLY A 167 -1.23 16.10 20.13
CA GLY A 167 -1.84 16.85 21.23
C GLY A 167 -2.56 15.99 22.27
N ARG A 168 -2.79 14.69 21.99
CA ARG A 168 -3.32 13.72 22.98
C ARG A 168 -2.32 12.59 23.28
N GLY A 169 -1.34 12.38 22.41
CA GLY A 169 -0.31 11.38 22.56
C GLY A 169 0.64 11.40 21.35
N PRO A 170 1.47 10.35 21.19
CA PRO A 170 2.41 10.27 20.09
C PRO A 170 1.72 10.07 18.74
N HIS A 171 2.47 10.37 17.68
CA HIS A 171 2.06 10.19 16.30
C HIS A 171 3.00 9.24 15.54
N TYR A 172 2.74 9.01 14.26
CA TYR A 172 3.48 8.02 13.47
C TYR A 172 4.98 8.31 13.39
N ARG A 173 5.39 9.59 13.29
CA ARG A 173 6.80 9.97 13.21
C ARG A 173 7.55 9.82 14.54
N ASP A 174 6.88 9.77 15.69
CA ASP A 174 7.53 9.46 16.96
C ASP A 174 8.04 8.01 17.00
N LEU A 175 7.36 7.10 16.27
CA LEU A 175 7.77 5.72 16.12
C LEU A 175 8.70 5.50 14.91
N PHE A 176 8.43 6.20 13.81
CA PHE A 176 9.16 6.10 12.54
C PHE A 176 9.57 7.50 12.06
N PRO A 177 10.61 8.10 12.65
CA PRO A 177 11.01 9.49 12.33
C PRO A 177 11.47 9.66 10.88
N THR A 178 12.04 8.62 10.29
CA THR A 178 12.51 8.60 8.91
C THR A 178 11.93 7.40 8.16
N PRO A 179 11.66 7.53 6.85
CA PRO A 179 11.24 6.40 6.04
C PRO A 179 12.26 5.28 6.04
N ALA A 180 11.78 4.05 5.93
CA ALA A 180 12.65 2.92 5.67
C ALA A 180 13.40 3.12 4.33
N PRO A 181 14.67 2.67 4.21
CA PRO A 181 15.41 2.76 2.96
C PRO A 181 14.61 2.17 1.80
N VAL A 182 14.71 2.78 0.61
CA VAL A 182 14.04 2.30 -0.59
C VAL A 182 14.40 0.83 -0.84
N GLY A 183 13.40 -0.01 -1.08
CA GLY A 183 13.58 -1.45 -1.29
C GLY A 183 13.80 -2.30 -0.03
N SER A 184 13.86 -1.70 1.16
CA SER A 184 13.99 -2.46 2.42
C SER A 184 12.67 -3.08 2.90
N ALA A 185 11.53 -2.59 2.43
CA ALA A 185 10.21 -3.15 2.69
C ALA A 185 9.51 -3.42 1.35
N LEU A 186 9.14 -4.68 1.14
CA LEU A 186 8.40 -5.08 -0.05
C LEU A 186 6.93 -4.63 0.09
N SER A 187 6.36 -4.12 -0.99
CA SER A 187 4.91 -3.91 -1.09
C SER A 187 4.15 -5.24 -1.04
N CYS A 188 2.84 -5.20 -0.81
CA CYS A 188 2.01 -6.42 -0.87
C CYS A 188 2.02 -7.08 -2.27
N ALA A 189 2.29 -6.31 -3.31
CA ALA A 189 2.42 -6.83 -4.67
C ALA A 189 3.74 -7.56 -4.90
N GLU A 190 4.81 -7.13 -4.22
CA GLU A 190 6.16 -7.71 -4.39
C GLU A 190 6.46 -8.82 -3.39
N GLY A 191 6.09 -8.63 -2.12
CA GLY A 191 6.38 -9.58 -1.04
C GLY A 191 5.27 -10.60 -0.79
N GLY A 192 4.11 -10.41 -1.42
CA GLY A 192 2.90 -11.15 -1.12
C GLY A 192 2.31 -10.76 0.24
N VAL A 193 1.06 -11.18 0.47
CA VAL A 193 0.41 -11.02 1.76
C VAL A 193 -0.59 -12.14 2.01
N PHE A 194 -0.55 -12.70 3.21
CA PHE A 194 -1.49 -13.74 3.60
C PHE A 194 -2.88 -13.12 3.81
N PRO A 195 -3.94 -13.64 3.13
CA PRO A 195 -5.24 -12.94 3.06
C PRO A 195 -5.85 -12.63 4.43
N THR A 196 -5.77 -13.56 5.37
CA THR A 196 -6.36 -13.38 6.70
C THR A 196 -5.58 -12.40 7.58
N THR A 197 -4.29 -12.18 7.34
CA THR A 197 -3.53 -11.12 8.01
C THR A 197 -4.17 -9.77 7.74
N VAL A 198 -4.51 -9.52 6.47
CA VAL A 198 -5.17 -8.28 6.03
C VAL A 198 -6.52 -8.10 6.73
N ALA A 199 -7.32 -9.17 6.80
CA ALA A 199 -8.63 -9.14 7.44
C ALA A 199 -8.55 -8.85 8.95
N VAL A 200 -7.60 -9.48 9.67
CA VAL A 200 -7.38 -9.24 11.11
C VAL A 200 -6.96 -7.80 11.36
N VAL A 201 -6.00 -7.29 10.60
CA VAL A 201 -5.51 -5.91 10.76
C VAL A 201 -6.61 -4.89 10.44
N GLY A 202 -7.34 -5.06 9.33
CA GLY A 202 -8.46 -4.19 8.98
C GLY A 202 -9.59 -4.18 10.03
N ALA A 203 -9.89 -5.34 10.64
CA ALA A 203 -10.85 -5.43 11.74
C ALA A 203 -10.36 -4.71 13.00
N LEU A 204 -9.07 -4.82 13.34
CA LEU A 204 -8.46 -4.08 14.45
C LEU A 204 -8.49 -2.57 14.19
N MET A 205 -8.25 -2.12 12.96
CA MET A 205 -8.37 -0.70 12.59
C MET A 205 -9.79 -0.18 12.81
N ALA A 206 -10.81 -0.93 12.36
CA ALA A 206 -12.20 -0.57 12.61
C ALA A 206 -12.51 -0.52 14.11
N ASN A 207 -12.02 -1.48 14.89
CA ASN A 207 -12.18 -1.50 16.34
C ASN A 207 -11.58 -0.25 17.01
N GLU A 208 -10.39 0.21 16.59
CA GLU A 208 -9.78 1.44 17.12
C GLU A 208 -10.63 2.68 16.77
N ALA A 209 -11.12 2.76 15.53
CA ALA A 209 -12.02 3.85 15.14
C ALA A 209 -13.29 3.90 16.01
N LEU A 210 -13.94 2.76 16.22
CA LEU A 210 -15.14 2.68 17.05
C LEU A 210 -14.86 3.08 18.50
N LYS A 211 -13.71 2.69 19.08
CA LYS A 211 -13.31 3.12 20.43
C LYS A 211 -13.10 4.62 20.51
N ILE A 212 -12.42 5.22 19.54
CA ILE A 212 -12.17 6.67 19.52
C ILE A 212 -13.49 7.43 19.43
N LEU A 213 -14.40 7.05 18.52
CA LEU A 213 -15.63 7.76 18.26
C LEU A 213 -16.66 7.61 19.39
N THR A 214 -16.69 6.45 20.06
CA THR A 214 -17.63 6.19 21.17
C THR A 214 -17.08 6.55 22.54
N GLY A 215 -15.78 6.74 22.68
CA GLY A 215 -15.12 6.92 23.96
C GLY A 215 -15.06 5.64 24.82
N ILE A 216 -15.37 4.46 24.25
CA ILE A 216 -15.36 3.19 24.97
C ILE A 216 -13.98 2.52 24.88
N GLY A 217 -13.52 1.99 26.01
CA GLY A 217 -12.23 1.28 26.05
C GLY A 217 -11.03 2.22 25.99
N GLN A 218 -9.90 1.67 25.59
CA GLN A 218 -8.62 2.39 25.50
C GLN A 218 -8.07 2.26 24.08
N PRO A 219 -8.04 3.35 23.30
CA PRO A 219 -7.37 3.35 21.99
C PRO A 219 -5.88 2.99 22.08
N LEU A 220 -5.32 2.52 20.98
CA LEU A 220 -3.88 2.18 20.85
C LEU A 220 -2.99 3.43 20.75
N LEU A 221 -3.31 4.51 21.48
CA LEU A 221 -2.49 5.70 21.53
C LEU A 221 -1.22 5.43 22.33
N GLY A 222 -0.05 5.65 21.73
CA GLY A 222 1.25 5.28 22.30
C GLY A 222 1.53 3.78 22.35
N ARG A 223 0.75 2.98 21.61
CA ARG A 223 0.89 1.53 21.53
C ARG A 223 0.71 1.05 20.10
N VAL A 224 1.45 0.02 19.73
CA VAL A 224 1.27 -0.71 18.46
C VAL A 224 1.00 -2.16 18.79
N VAL A 225 -0.07 -2.69 18.25
CA VAL A 225 -0.31 -4.14 18.25
C VAL A 225 0.31 -4.73 16.99
N ILE A 226 1.14 -5.76 17.19
CA ILE A 226 1.80 -6.53 16.14
C ILE A 226 1.17 -7.91 16.12
N PHE A 227 0.64 -8.31 14.97
CA PHE A 227 0.03 -9.61 14.73
C PHE A 227 0.94 -10.48 13.87
N ASP A 228 1.08 -11.74 14.24
CA ASP A 228 1.77 -12.79 13.48
C ASP A 228 0.76 -13.87 13.10
N ALA A 229 0.46 -14.00 11.84
CA ALA A 229 -0.53 -14.95 11.32
C ALA A 229 -0.08 -16.41 11.42
N LEU A 230 1.24 -16.69 11.41
CA LEU A 230 1.75 -18.07 11.50
C LEU A 230 1.55 -18.68 12.89
N THR A 231 1.62 -17.85 13.91
CA THR A 231 1.46 -18.27 15.32
C THR A 231 0.12 -17.85 15.92
N ALA A 232 -0.67 -17.05 15.19
CA ALA A 232 -1.84 -16.33 15.70
C ALA A 232 -1.51 -15.49 16.96
N GLY A 233 -0.26 -15.06 17.06
CA GLY A 233 0.27 -14.32 18.20
C GLY A 233 0.06 -12.82 18.09
N PHE A 234 -0.15 -12.18 19.25
CA PHE A 234 -0.18 -10.73 19.35
C PHE A 234 0.90 -10.24 20.29
N ARG A 235 1.59 -9.16 19.91
CA ARG A 235 2.55 -8.45 20.75
C ARG A 235 2.20 -6.99 20.80
N GLU A 236 2.46 -6.31 21.92
CA GLU A 236 2.29 -4.87 22.07
C GLU A 236 3.66 -4.22 22.21
N LEU A 237 3.91 -3.17 21.41
CA LEU A 237 5.02 -2.25 21.55
C LEU A 237 4.48 -0.93 22.11
N ARG A 238 5.16 -0.32 23.08
CA ARG A 238 4.83 1.00 23.62
C ARG A 238 5.86 2.02 23.16
N TYR A 239 5.39 3.22 22.89
CA TYR A 239 6.23 4.37 22.51
C TYR A 239 5.63 5.67 23.02
N GLU A 240 6.46 6.67 23.15
CA GLU A 240 6.10 7.99 23.67
C GLU A 240 6.42 9.06 22.61
N PRO A 241 5.90 10.30 22.75
CA PRO A 241 6.28 11.40 21.87
C PRO A 241 7.80 11.61 21.91
N ASP A 242 8.41 11.81 20.75
CA ASP A 242 9.84 12.15 20.64
C ASP A 242 10.06 13.60 21.10
N PRO A 243 10.79 13.85 22.21
CA PRO A 243 11.03 15.19 22.70
C PRO A 243 11.91 16.03 21.78
N GLU A 244 12.68 15.40 20.89
CA GLU A 244 13.54 16.03 19.88
C GLU A 244 12.89 16.02 18.48
N GLY A 245 11.67 15.54 18.38
CA GLY A 245 10.92 15.43 17.13
C GLY A 245 10.73 16.79 16.46
N VAL A 246 10.94 16.83 15.15
CA VAL A 246 10.75 18.07 14.36
C VAL A 246 9.26 18.38 14.25
N PRO A 247 8.79 19.57 14.68
CA PRO A 247 7.39 19.96 14.54
C PRO A 247 6.93 19.96 13.08
N ILE A 248 5.76 19.39 12.83
CA ILE A 248 5.14 19.38 11.52
C ILE A 248 4.29 20.63 11.39
N THR A 249 4.72 21.56 10.50
CA THR A 249 4.08 22.87 10.30
C THR A 249 3.48 23.02 8.90
N GLU A 250 3.87 22.18 7.96
CA GLU A 250 3.40 22.17 6.57
C GLU A 250 3.52 20.78 5.95
N LEU A 251 2.79 20.55 4.86
CA LEU A 251 2.94 19.35 4.03
C LEU A 251 4.11 19.54 3.05
N ILE A 252 4.85 18.45 2.82
CA ILE A 252 6.05 18.44 1.98
C ILE A 252 5.84 17.55 0.74
N ASP A 253 6.86 17.40 -0.09
CA ASP A 253 6.92 16.36 -1.12
C ASP A 253 7.30 15.01 -0.47
N TYR A 254 6.29 14.17 -0.24
CA TYR A 254 6.47 12.87 0.39
C TYR A 254 7.11 11.83 -0.52
N ASN A 255 7.04 12.00 -1.85
CA ASN A 255 7.77 11.11 -2.77
C ASN A 255 9.27 11.37 -2.64
N ALA A 256 9.68 12.64 -2.69
CA ALA A 256 11.07 13.01 -2.47
C ALA A 256 11.56 12.62 -1.07
N PHE A 257 10.74 12.84 -0.03
CA PHE A 257 11.07 12.49 1.35
C PHE A 257 11.29 10.98 1.55
N CYS A 258 10.50 10.14 0.87
CA CYS A 258 10.62 8.68 0.92
C CYS A 258 11.58 8.11 -0.13
N GLY A 259 12.28 8.95 -0.92
CA GLY A 259 13.22 8.52 -1.94
C GLY A 259 12.57 7.87 -3.15
N VAL A 260 11.27 8.06 -3.36
CA VAL A 260 10.57 7.60 -4.56
C VAL A 260 10.86 8.59 -5.68
N ILE A 261 11.69 8.18 -6.64
CA ILE A 261 12.01 9.00 -7.82
C ILE A 261 10.74 9.03 -8.70
N PRO A 262 10.20 10.21 -9.05
CA PRO A 262 9.10 10.29 -10.01
C PRO A 262 9.54 9.71 -11.34
N MET A 263 8.83 8.72 -11.86
CA MET A 263 8.96 8.36 -13.27
C MET A 263 8.35 9.51 -14.08
N THR A 264 9.19 10.42 -14.55
CA THR A 264 8.77 11.49 -15.46
C THR A 264 8.42 10.86 -16.81
N ASN A 265 7.14 10.69 -17.07
CA ASN A 265 6.60 10.47 -18.41
C ASN A 265 6.67 11.79 -19.20
N GLU A 266 7.84 12.35 -19.41
CA GLU A 266 8.03 13.34 -20.46
C GLU A 266 8.66 12.64 -21.68
N PRO A 267 8.04 12.74 -22.86
CA PRO A 267 8.68 12.29 -24.09
C PRO A 267 9.90 13.20 -24.31
N ASN A 268 11.07 12.64 -24.10
CA ASN A 268 12.35 13.31 -24.32
C ASN A 268 12.51 13.55 -25.84
N THR A 269 12.10 14.73 -26.30
CA THR A 269 12.49 15.26 -27.62
C THR A 269 13.84 15.95 -27.45
N ALA A 270 14.91 15.20 -27.49
CA ALA A 270 16.25 15.75 -27.67
C ALA A 270 17.04 14.85 -28.61
N ASP A 271 17.39 15.44 -29.74
CA ASP A 271 18.30 14.92 -30.74
C ASP A 271 19.63 14.41 -30.17
N GLY A 272 20.04 13.28 -30.70
CA GLY A 272 21.37 12.84 -30.98
C GLY A 272 22.51 13.23 -30.04
N ALA A 273 22.88 12.31 -29.07
CA ALA A 273 24.28 12.16 -28.66
C ALA A 273 24.49 10.79 -27.98
N SER A 274 25.39 10.02 -28.55
CA SER A 274 26.23 8.92 -28.02
C SER A 274 25.73 8.11 -26.82
N ALA A 275 25.48 6.82 -27.06
CA ALA A 275 25.24 5.76 -26.08
C ALA A 275 26.44 5.57 -25.13
N SER A 276 26.44 6.23 -23.97
CA SER A 276 27.18 5.79 -22.76
C SER A 276 26.52 6.42 -21.54
N GLY A 277 25.46 5.77 -21.00
CA GLY A 277 24.80 6.23 -19.79
C GLY A 277 23.31 5.90 -19.63
N ALA A 278 22.70 5.19 -20.56
CA ALA A 278 21.31 4.76 -20.38
C ALA A 278 21.17 3.86 -19.15
N THR A 279 20.27 4.22 -18.22
CA THR A 279 20.04 3.48 -16.98
C THR A 279 19.02 2.38 -17.13
N SER A 280 18.27 2.37 -18.23
CA SER A 280 17.20 1.43 -18.51
C SER A 280 17.22 0.92 -19.95
N ILE A 281 16.54 -0.19 -20.18
CA ILE A 281 16.32 -0.80 -21.48
C ILE A 281 14.89 -1.32 -21.55
N THR A 282 14.20 -1.13 -22.67
CA THR A 282 12.86 -1.67 -22.89
C THR A 282 12.89 -3.15 -23.28
N ALA A 283 11.79 -3.88 -23.10
CA ALA A 283 11.72 -5.30 -23.44
C ALA A 283 11.99 -5.59 -24.94
N PRO A 284 11.45 -4.83 -25.91
CA PRO A 284 11.81 -5.03 -27.34
C PRO A 284 13.29 -4.74 -27.65
N GLU A 285 13.89 -3.71 -27.02
CA GLU A 285 15.31 -3.39 -27.22
C GLU A 285 16.21 -4.50 -26.65
N LEU A 286 15.91 -4.99 -25.44
CA LEU A 286 16.64 -6.11 -24.85
C LEU A 286 16.52 -7.36 -25.71
N ALA A 287 15.34 -7.67 -26.24
CA ALA A 287 15.15 -8.82 -27.12
C ALA A 287 15.99 -8.72 -28.40
N ALA A 288 16.05 -7.52 -29.00
CA ALA A 288 16.90 -7.27 -30.18
C ALA A 288 18.38 -7.38 -29.85
N GLU A 289 18.82 -6.86 -28.70
CA GLU A 289 20.19 -6.95 -28.23
C GLU A 289 20.61 -8.42 -27.99
N LEU A 290 19.82 -9.18 -27.24
CA LEU A 290 20.09 -10.61 -27.01
C LEU A 290 20.15 -11.42 -28.31
N ALA A 291 19.26 -11.13 -29.27
CA ALA A 291 19.28 -11.81 -30.57
C ALA A 291 20.53 -11.49 -31.38
N SER A 292 21.07 -10.27 -31.26
CA SER A 292 22.25 -9.82 -32.02
C SER A 292 23.58 -10.24 -31.39
N THR A 293 23.62 -10.47 -30.08
CA THR A 293 24.81 -10.76 -29.29
C THR A 293 24.90 -12.24 -28.84
N ALA A 294 23.88 -13.03 -29.14
CA ALA A 294 23.81 -14.45 -28.71
C ALA A 294 25.08 -15.22 -28.97
N GLY A 295 25.66 -15.78 -27.92
CA GLY A 295 26.89 -16.60 -27.98
C GLY A 295 28.19 -15.82 -28.28
N THR A 296 28.17 -14.49 -28.15
CA THR A 296 29.38 -13.65 -28.24
C THR A 296 29.79 -13.12 -26.87
N ASP A 297 31.04 -12.63 -26.75
CA ASP A 297 31.55 -11.99 -25.53
C ASP A 297 30.80 -10.67 -25.18
N GLY A 298 29.95 -10.20 -26.07
CA GLY A 298 29.12 -9.00 -25.87
C GLY A 298 27.68 -9.28 -25.45
N GLU A 299 27.31 -10.52 -25.13
CA GLU A 299 25.98 -10.88 -24.65
C GLU A 299 25.83 -10.37 -23.21
N PRO A 300 24.79 -9.54 -22.92
CA PRO A 300 24.61 -9.01 -21.58
C PRO A 300 24.27 -10.10 -20.57
N LEU A 301 24.83 -10.00 -19.36
CA LEU A 301 24.48 -10.86 -18.24
C LEU A 301 23.11 -10.45 -17.71
N LEU A 302 22.13 -11.35 -17.87
CA LEU A 302 20.80 -11.13 -17.30
C LEU A 302 20.77 -11.58 -15.84
N ILE A 303 20.36 -10.68 -14.94
CA ILE A 303 20.18 -11.01 -13.52
C ILE A 303 18.71 -10.84 -13.15
N ASP A 304 18.10 -11.94 -12.73
CA ASP A 304 16.75 -11.96 -12.13
C ASP A 304 16.86 -11.68 -10.63
N VAL A 305 16.33 -10.54 -10.17
CA VAL A 305 16.38 -10.18 -8.75
C VAL A 305 15.09 -10.53 -8.00
N ARG A 306 14.24 -11.38 -8.58
CA ARG A 306 13.02 -11.91 -7.96
C ARG A 306 13.34 -13.05 -7.00
N GLU A 307 12.29 -13.53 -6.33
CA GLU A 307 12.40 -14.69 -5.46
C GLU A 307 12.38 -16.01 -6.27
N PRO A 308 12.95 -17.12 -5.76
CA PRO A 308 13.03 -18.39 -6.47
C PRO A 308 11.68 -18.89 -7.02
N TRP A 309 10.62 -18.77 -6.24
CA TRP A 309 9.29 -19.19 -6.66
C TRP A 309 8.74 -18.38 -7.85
N GLU A 310 9.12 -17.10 -7.99
CA GLU A 310 8.75 -16.26 -9.13
C GLU A 310 9.46 -16.72 -10.40
N ALA A 311 10.74 -17.07 -10.27
CA ALA A 311 11.54 -17.58 -11.39
C ALA A 311 11.07 -18.97 -11.87
N GLU A 312 10.50 -19.80 -10.98
CA GLU A 312 9.89 -21.08 -11.33
C GLU A 312 8.60 -20.91 -12.17
N LEU A 313 7.85 -19.81 -11.98
CA LEU A 313 6.63 -19.53 -12.75
C LEU A 313 6.96 -19.08 -14.18
N ALA A 314 7.90 -18.17 -14.32
CA ALA A 314 8.36 -17.62 -15.58
C ALA A 314 9.76 -17.03 -15.42
N SER A 315 10.63 -17.15 -16.43
CA SER A 315 11.95 -16.52 -16.43
C SER A 315 12.38 -16.18 -17.86
N ILE A 316 13.14 -15.08 -18.01
CA ILE A 316 13.78 -14.80 -19.30
C ILE A 316 14.91 -15.84 -19.51
N PRO A 317 15.00 -16.47 -20.67
CA PRO A 317 16.03 -17.50 -20.92
C PRO A 317 17.45 -17.01 -20.59
N ASN A 318 18.27 -17.89 -20.04
CA ASN A 318 19.68 -17.66 -19.63
C ASN A 318 19.87 -16.65 -18.49
N ALA A 319 18.82 -16.19 -17.82
CA ALA A 319 18.96 -15.30 -16.67
C ALA A 319 19.55 -16.03 -15.45
N THR A 320 20.43 -15.34 -14.74
CA THR A 320 20.96 -15.80 -13.45
C THR A 320 20.10 -15.27 -12.32
N LEU A 321 19.53 -16.14 -11.50
CA LEU A 321 18.72 -15.76 -10.34
C LEU A 321 19.63 -15.34 -9.19
N ILE A 322 19.53 -14.08 -8.78
CA ILE A 322 20.17 -13.51 -7.59
C ILE A 322 19.14 -12.62 -6.89
N PRO A 323 18.35 -13.15 -5.94
CA PRO A 323 17.31 -12.37 -5.24
C PRO A 323 17.86 -11.07 -4.67
N LEU A 324 17.08 -9.98 -4.76
CA LEU A 324 17.50 -8.64 -4.34
C LEU A 324 18.09 -8.63 -2.92
N GLY A 325 17.48 -9.38 -2.00
CA GLY A 325 17.95 -9.49 -0.61
C GLY A 325 19.35 -10.14 -0.46
N THR A 326 19.83 -10.86 -1.47
CA THR A 326 21.16 -11.52 -1.47
C THR A 326 22.15 -10.87 -2.42
N LEU A 327 21.70 -9.90 -3.24
CA LEU A 327 22.51 -9.27 -4.29
C LEU A 327 23.81 -8.66 -3.73
N ALA A 328 23.73 -7.93 -2.63
CA ALA A 328 24.89 -7.29 -2.02
C ALA A 328 25.99 -8.31 -1.62
N GLY A 329 25.61 -9.50 -1.21
CA GLY A 329 26.54 -10.59 -0.89
C GLY A 329 27.04 -11.38 -2.11
N ALA A 330 26.48 -11.14 -3.28
CA ALA A 330 26.83 -11.81 -4.52
C ALA A 330 27.76 -10.97 -5.43
N LEU A 331 27.97 -9.69 -5.12
CA LEU A 331 28.72 -8.74 -5.97
C LEU A 331 30.15 -9.20 -6.27
N ASP A 332 30.81 -9.87 -5.35
CA ASP A 332 32.18 -10.37 -5.55
C ASP A 332 32.28 -11.49 -6.60
N ARG A 333 31.14 -12.02 -7.06
CA ARG A 333 31.06 -13.08 -8.08
C ARG A 333 30.79 -12.55 -9.49
N LEU A 334 30.50 -11.24 -9.60
CA LEU A 334 30.23 -10.56 -10.84
C LEU A 334 31.46 -9.82 -11.33
N ASP A 335 31.64 -9.77 -12.65
CA ASP A 335 32.69 -8.96 -13.24
C ASP A 335 32.19 -7.53 -13.48
N ARG A 336 32.96 -6.55 -13.02
CA ARG A 336 32.56 -5.11 -13.18
C ARG A 336 32.63 -4.63 -14.62
N THR A 337 33.22 -5.39 -15.50
CA THR A 337 33.31 -5.10 -16.94
C THR A 337 32.15 -5.67 -17.73
N ASP A 338 31.31 -6.53 -17.11
CA ASP A 338 30.16 -7.12 -17.78
C ASP A 338 29.07 -6.06 -18.05
N GLU A 339 28.46 -6.16 -19.22
CA GLU A 339 27.18 -5.50 -19.50
C GLU A 339 26.08 -6.25 -18.75
N ILE A 340 25.53 -5.64 -17.70
CA ILE A 340 24.53 -6.28 -16.83
C ILE A 340 23.15 -5.67 -17.09
N VAL A 341 22.16 -6.54 -17.31
CA VAL A 341 20.74 -6.13 -17.31
C VAL A 341 20.01 -6.84 -16.17
N VAL A 342 19.56 -6.06 -15.18
CA VAL A 342 18.78 -6.60 -14.07
C VAL A 342 17.28 -6.46 -14.33
N TYR A 343 16.49 -7.48 -13.98
CA TYR A 343 15.04 -7.40 -14.08
C TYR A 343 14.35 -7.96 -12.84
N CYS A 344 13.12 -7.50 -12.62
CA CYS A 344 12.19 -8.05 -11.62
C CYS A 344 10.81 -8.22 -12.25
N HIS A 345 9.73 -8.25 -11.46
CA HIS A 345 8.38 -8.38 -12.01
C HIS A 345 7.97 -7.13 -12.81
N HIS A 346 7.93 -5.93 -12.19
CA HIS A 346 7.45 -4.69 -12.81
C HIS A 346 8.50 -3.55 -12.90
N GLY A 347 9.78 -3.80 -12.63
CA GLY A 347 10.84 -2.80 -12.75
C GLY A 347 11.28 -2.14 -11.43
N VAL A 348 10.52 -2.18 -10.35
CA VAL A 348 10.81 -1.48 -9.08
C VAL A 348 12.03 -2.08 -8.36
N ARG A 349 12.02 -3.40 -8.09
CA ARG A 349 13.15 -4.11 -7.46
C ARG A 349 14.42 -4.04 -8.30
N SER A 350 14.28 -4.09 -9.63
CA SER A 350 15.44 -3.99 -10.53
C SER A 350 16.04 -2.59 -10.58
N ALA A 351 15.24 -1.51 -10.42
CA ALA A 351 15.76 -0.16 -10.25
C ALA A 351 16.59 -0.03 -8.94
N THR A 352 16.13 -0.66 -7.85
CA THR A 352 16.89 -0.74 -6.59
C THR A 352 18.18 -1.54 -6.77
N ALA A 353 18.11 -2.70 -7.44
CA ALA A 353 19.29 -3.52 -7.76
C ALA A 353 20.32 -2.75 -8.59
N LEU A 354 19.86 -1.99 -9.59
CA LEU A 354 20.71 -1.10 -10.39
C LEU A 354 21.45 -0.09 -9.52
N SER A 355 20.77 0.53 -8.56
CA SER A 355 21.39 1.48 -7.64
C SER A 355 22.47 0.82 -6.79
N ILE A 356 22.24 -0.42 -6.31
CA ILE A 356 23.24 -1.21 -5.56
C ILE A 356 24.44 -1.52 -6.45
N LEU A 357 24.22 -2.00 -7.67
CA LEU A 357 25.29 -2.32 -8.61
C LEU A 357 26.16 -1.10 -8.91
N ARG A 358 25.55 0.03 -9.28
CA ARG A 358 26.29 1.27 -9.60
C ARG A 358 27.05 1.83 -8.42
N ALA A 359 26.48 1.80 -7.22
CA ALA A 359 27.18 2.20 -6.00
C ALA A 359 28.43 1.34 -5.69
N ASN A 360 28.53 0.14 -6.30
CA ASN A 360 29.66 -0.78 -6.15
C ASN A 360 30.54 -0.88 -7.40
N GLY A 361 30.40 0.07 -8.35
CA GLY A 361 31.29 0.22 -9.50
C GLY A 361 30.96 -0.65 -10.72
N PHE A 362 29.69 -1.09 -10.84
CA PHE A 362 29.16 -1.76 -12.04
C PHE A 362 28.53 -0.73 -12.96
N ASP A 363 29.33 0.10 -13.61
CA ASP A 363 28.88 1.27 -14.37
C ASP A 363 28.13 0.90 -15.66
N HIS A 364 28.33 -0.33 -16.18
CA HIS A 364 27.70 -0.88 -17.38
C HIS A 364 26.40 -1.62 -17.09
N SER A 365 25.74 -1.31 -15.96
CA SER A 365 24.48 -1.95 -15.59
C SER A 365 23.26 -1.11 -15.97
N ARG A 366 22.20 -1.79 -16.42
CA ARG A 366 20.88 -1.24 -16.80
C ARG A 366 19.80 -2.09 -16.16
N HIS A 367 18.58 -1.57 -16.06
CA HIS A 367 17.43 -2.37 -15.65
C HIS A 367 16.38 -2.46 -16.76
N LEU A 368 15.62 -3.56 -16.80
CA LEU A 368 14.53 -3.77 -17.73
C LEU A 368 13.30 -2.97 -17.27
N GLU A 369 12.88 -2.02 -18.09
CA GLU A 369 11.66 -1.25 -17.87
C GLU A 369 10.41 -2.15 -17.91
N GLY A 370 9.54 -2.00 -16.90
CA GLY A 370 8.34 -2.85 -16.77
C GLY A 370 8.63 -4.30 -16.40
N GLY A 371 9.92 -4.69 -16.25
CA GLY A 371 10.32 -6.02 -15.82
C GLY A 371 9.87 -7.16 -16.72
N ILE A 372 9.75 -8.37 -16.14
CA ILE A 372 9.33 -9.57 -16.88
C ILE A 372 7.88 -9.48 -17.36
N ASP A 373 7.04 -8.68 -16.72
CA ASP A 373 5.65 -8.45 -17.16
C ASP A 373 5.61 -7.73 -18.52
N ALA A 374 6.47 -6.72 -18.71
CA ALA A 374 6.63 -6.07 -20.01
C ALA A 374 7.24 -7.02 -21.05
N TRP A 375 8.17 -7.89 -20.64
CA TRP A 375 8.72 -8.93 -21.52
C TRP A 375 7.64 -9.91 -21.99
N ALA A 376 6.83 -10.44 -21.05
CA ALA A 376 5.71 -11.33 -21.37
C ALA A 376 4.69 -10.67 -22.30
N SER A 377 4.39 -9.39 -22.07
CA SER A 377 3.40 -8.66 -22.88
C SER A 377 3.89 -8.30 -24.29
N LEU A 378 5.19 -7.97 -24.46
CA LEU A 378 5.71 -7.34 -25.69
C LEU A 378 6.62 -8.27 -26.50
N VAL A 379 7.23 -9.29 -25.88
CA VAL A 379 8.24 -10.16 -26.51
C VAL A 379 7.81 -11.60 -26.55
N ASP A 380 7.32 -12.16 -25.45
CA ASP A 380 6.90 -13.56 -25.35
C ASP A 380 5.48 -13.67 -24.76
N PRO A 381 4.42 -13.51 -25.59
CA PRO A 381 3.04 -13.61 -25.12
C PRO A 381 2.63 -15.02 -24.65
N THR A 382 3.51 -16.02 -24.77
CA THR A 382 3.27 -17.37 -24.25
C THR A 382 3.73 -17.56 -22.81
N MET A 383 4.51 -16.60 -22.30
CA MET A 383 4.99 -16.58 -20.92
C MET A 383 3.84 -16.35 -19.95
N ALA A 384 3.87 -17.03 -18.81
CA ALA A 384 2.85 -16.86 -17.78
C ALA A 384 2.90 -15.45 -17.15
N HIS A 385 1.75 -14.79 -17.08
CA HIS A 385 1.55 -13.59 -16.25
C HIS A 385 1.11 -14.02 -14.84
N TYR A 386 1.61 -13.39 -13.79
CA TYR A 386 1.28 -13.72 -12.40
C TYR A 386 1.23 -12.49 -11.50
#